data_b498ebe9148123c21d015c8eafc5cad9
#
_entry.id   b498ebe9148123c21d015c8eafc5cad9
#
_cell.length_a   1.000
_cell.length_b   1.000
_cell.length_c   1.000
_cell.angle_alpha   90.00
_cell.angle_beta   90.00
_cell.angle_gamma   90.00
#
_symmetry.space_group_name_H-M   'P 1'
#
loop_
_entity.id
_entity.type
_entity.pdbx_description
1 polymer ?
#
loop_
_entity_poly.entity_id
_entity_poly.type
_entity_poly.pdbx_seq_one_letter_code
_entity_poly.pdbx_strand_id
1 'polypeptide(L)'
;MELSKPFHRKKIVVIFLACILIFSGLSARVVYLMVFRAAHYSELALDLHQRERKIKAKRGRILDRNGIVLADNQPVCTISVIHNQIRDPNAVIALLCSKLGLSEETVRKRVEKVSSIEKIKSNVDLETGEEIYRTGLDGIKVDEDYKRYYPYENLASKVIGFTGGDNQGILALESRYEEVLSGQEGLILEMTDARGVRLLDEGESRVEPVDGKDLYISLDANIQLYAQQLAEQVCLEKEAESVSILVLRPDNGEILAMADVPEYQLNDPFTLPEGQREQLMTEKEKQEALNKMWRNACINDTYEPGSAFKVITAAAALENGVVREEDSFQCPGYIVVEGRKIRCAKVRGHGTENFVQGTMNSCNPVFVTVGLRMGADTFYQSMKQFGLLNRTGIDVPGEAGTIMHAQDQIGPVELATISFGQSFQITPIQLAATVSSLINGGTRITPHLGLYCEKTDGSERISVQKETEQKRILSEETSARLRSILFQVVENGGGKNGKVEGYQVGGKTATSETLPRGTGRYISSFLGFAPADDPKVLALCIIRNPQGVYYGGLVAAPVVRELFENILPYLDEIEYYEKNETVNRK
;
A
#
# COMPACT_ATOMS: atom_id res chain seq x y z
N MET A 1 -72.91 72.06 -35.85
CA MET A 1 -71.76 71.49 -35.08
C MET A 1 -71.92 70.02 -34.76
N GLU A 2 -71.98 69.13 -35.78
CA GLU A 2 -72.22 67.72 -35.59
C GLU A 2 -71.46 66.87 -36.66
N LEU A 3 -70.21 67.11 -36.91
CA LEU A 3 -69.43 66.32 -37.85
C LEU A 3 -68.26 65.49 -37.23
N SER A 4 -68.22 65.39 -35.90
CA SER A 4 -67.10 64.65 -35.25
C SER A 4 -67.43 63.23 -34.78
N LYS A 5 -68.70 62.80 -34.68
CA LYS A 5 -69.08 61.50 -34.11
C LYS A 5 -68.68 60.27 -34.95
N PRO A 6 -68.73 60.22 -36.27
CA PRO A 6 -68.32 58.99 -37.01
C PRO A 6 -66.82 58.76 -37.03
N PHE A 7 -66.03 59.84 -36.95
CA PHE A 7 -64.56 59.74 -37.02
C PHE A 7 -63.97 59.16 -35.70
N HIS A 8 -64.56 59.51 -34.57
CA HIS A 8 -64.17 58.95 -33.26
C HIS A 8 -64.61 57.48 -33.12
N ARG A 9 -65.77 57.09 -33.64
CA ARG A 9 -66.19 55.69 -33.66
C ARG A 9 -65.25 54.78 -34.49
N LYS A 10 -64.78 55.22 -35.66
CA LYS A 10 -63.78 54.50 -36.44
C LYS A 10 -62.46 54.33 -35.72
N LYS A 11 -61.98 55.35 -35.03
CA LYS A 11 -60.73 55.26 -34.21
C LYS A 11 -60.88 54.31 -33.02
N ILE A 12 -62.02 54.30 -32.33
CA ILE A 12 -62.34 53.38 -31.23
C ILE A 12 -62.38 51.95 -31.75
N VAL A 13 -62.99 51.68 -32.87
CA VAL A 13 -63.05 50.36 -33.49
C VAL A 13 -61.64 49.86 -33.90
N VAL A 14 -60.78 50.73 -34.48
CA VAL A 14 -59.40 50.40 -34.83
C VAL A 14 -58.59 50.06 -33.56
N ILE A 15 -58.72 50.89 -32.52
CA ILE A 15 -58.04 50.59 -31.24
C ILE A 15 -58.53 49.27 -30.65
N PHE A 16 -59.84 49.02 -30.65
CA PHE A 16 -60.45 47.79 -30.15
C PHE A 16 -59.94 46.56 -30.90
N LEU A 17 -59.89 46.66 -32.25
CA LEU A 17 -59.33 45.58 -33.08
C LEU A 17 -57.82 45.38 -32.83
N ALA A 18 -57.06 46.42 -32.64
CA ALA A 18 -55.62 46.35 -32.30
C ALA A 18 -55.45 45.68 -30.92
N CYS A 19 -56.28 46.00 -29.90
CA CYS A 19 -56.27 45.32 -28.62
C CYS A 19 -56.62 43.82 -28.72
N ILE A 20 -57.65 43.48 -29.51
CA ILE A 20 -58.01 42.07 -29.74
C ILE A 20 -56.84 41.32 -30.39
N LEU A 21 -56.18 41.92 -31.36
CA LEU A 21 -55.04 41.29 -32.04
C LEU A 21 -53.86 41.08 -31.12
N ILE A 22 -53.56 42.05 -30.23
CA ILE A 22 -52.52 41.95 -29.21
C ILE A 22 -52.89 40.84 -28.22
N PHE A 23 -54.12 40.84 -27.69
CA PHE A 23 -54.59 39.81 -26.74
C PHE A 23 -54.58 38.43 -27.38
N SER A 24 -55.00 38.31 -28.64
CA SER A 24 -54.97 37.04 -29.36
C SER A 24 -53.54 36.52 -29.55
N GLY A 25 -52.59 37.43 -29.87
CA GLY A 25 -51.18 37.11 -30.01
C GLY A 25 -50.55 36.66 -28.67
N LEU A 26 -50.87 37.38 -27.57
CA LEU A 26 -50.47 37.00 -26.23
C LEU A 26 -51.05 35.64 -25.82
N SER A 27 -52.35 35.41 -26.05
CA SER A 27 -52.99 34.14 -25.77
C SER A 27 -52.40 32.98 -26.58
N ALA A 28 -52.17 33.19 -27.88
CA ALA A 28 -51.49 32.21 -28.73
C ALA A 28 -50.05 31.90 -28.23
N ARG A 29 -49.34 32.94 -27.77
CA ARG A 29 -48.01 32.76 -27.17
C ARG A 29 -48.03 31.96 -25.87
N VAL A 30 -48.98 32.25 -24.99
CA VAL A 30 -49.17 31.49 -23.74
C VAL A 30 -49.51 30.03 -24.04
N VAL A 31 -50.46 29.78 -24.97
CA VAL A 31 -50.78 28.41 -25.40
C VAL A 31 -49.57 27.70 -25.98
N TYR A 32 -48.79 28.38 -26.82
CA TYR A 32 -47.53 27.82 -27.36
C TYR A 32 -46.56 27.42 -26.24
N LEU A 33 -46.34 28.30 -25.24
CA LEU A 33 -45.48 28.00 -24.11
C LEU A 33 -46.04 26.86 -23.25
N MET A 34 -47.36 26.83 -22.97
CA MET A 34 -47.96 25.82 -22.10
C MET A 34 -48.12 24.45 -22.76
N VAL A 35 -48.24 24.37 -24.10
CA VAL A 35 -48.49 23.11 -24.80
C VAL A 35 -47.22 22.59 -25.49
N PHE A 36 -46.51 23.46 -26.23
CA PHE A 36 -45.39 23.02 -27.08
C PHE A 36 -44.01 23.17 -26.37
N ARG A 37 -43.94 24.01 -25.35
CA ARG A 37 -42.69 24.23 -24.58
C ARG A 37 -42.84 23.80 -23.12
N ALA A 38 -43.95 23.26 -22.70
CA ALA A 38 -44.20 22.87 -21.30
C ALA A 38 -43.14 21.88 -20.78
N ALA A 39 -42.85 20.84 -21.54
CA ALA A 39 -41.81 19.84 -21.16
C ALA A 39 -40.46 20.49 -20.95
N HIS A 40 -40.03 21.35 -21.86
CA HIS A 40 -38.72 22.03 -21.77
C HIS A 40 -38.63 22.98 -20.57
N TYR A 41 -39.72 23.76 -20.27
CA TYR A 41 -39.68 24.64 -19.12
C TYR A 41 -39.90 23.90 -17.79
N SER A 42 -40.62 22.78 -17.82
CA SER A 42 -40.71 21.88 -16.66
C SER A 42 -39.37 21.23 -16.33
N GLU A 43 -38.64 20.78 -17.35
CA GLU A 43 -37.29 20.25 -17.17
C GLU A 43 -36.31 21.31 -16.60
N LEU A 44 -36.32 22.53 -17.17
CA LEU A 44 -35.53 23.66 -16.63
C LEU A 44 -35.95 24.06 -15.21
N ALA A 45 -37.24 23.99 -14.87
CA ALA A 45 -37.71 24.28 -13.53
C ALA A 45 -37.32 23.19 -12.54
N LEU A 46 -37.38 21.90 -12.96
CA LEU A 46 -36.87 20.77 -12.17
C LEU A 46 -35.37 20.92 -11.88
N ASP A 47 -34.57 21.21 -12.88
CA ASP A 47 -33.12 21.44 -12.72
C ASP A 47 -32.82 22.62 -11.76
N LEU A 48 -33.63 23.67 -11.77
CA LEU A 48 -33.48 24.83 -10.89
C LEU A 48 -33.92 24.58 -9.45
N HIS A 49 -34.91 23.72 -9.26
CA HIS A 49 -35.54 23.44 -7.96
C HIS A 49 -35.06 22.14 -7.32
N GLN A 50 -34.49 21.22 -8.12
CA GLN A 50 -33.99 19.94 -7.63
C GLN A 50 -32.55 20.12 -7.16
N ARG A 51 -32.31 19.82 -5.89
CA ARG A 51 -30.96 19.75 -5.31
C ARG A 51 -30.59 18.31 -5.04
N GLU A 52 -29.47 17.94 -5.64
CA GLU A 52 -28.82 16.67 -5.36
C GLU A 52 -27.90 16.85 -4.15
N ARG A 53 -28.13 16.02 -3.14
CA ARG A 53 -27.26 15.92 -1.97
C ARG A 53 -26.72 14.49 -1.89
N LYS A 54 -25.44 14.35 -1.99
CA LYS A 54 -24.76 13.07 -1.80
C LYS A 54 -24.72 12.70 -0.32
N ILE A 55 -25.01 11.44 -0.02
CA ILE A 55 -24.80 10.82 1.29
C ILE A 55 -23.56 9.96 1.16
N LYS A 56 -22.53 10.24 1.95
CA LYS A 56 -21.32 9.43 1.92
C LYS A 56 -21.60 8.04 2.48
N ALA A 57 -21.10 7.02 1.79
CA ALA A 57 -21.02 5.67 2.31
C ALA A 57 -19.91 5.57 3.37
N LYS A 58 -20.07 4.68 4.34
CA LYS A 58 -18.97 4.32 5.23
C LYS A 58 -17.96 3.51 4.44
N ARG A 59 -16.68 3.86 4.62
CA ARG A 59 -15.59 3.09 4.03
C ARG A 59 -15.44 1.76 4.76
N GLY A 60 -15.28 0.64 4.04
CA GLY A 60 -15.02 -0.67 4.62
C GLY A 60 -13.78 -0.66 5.53
N ARG A 61 -13.79 -1.45 6.57
CA ARG A 61 -12.64 -1.61 7.48
C ARG A 61 -11.54 -2.41 6.82
N ILE A 62 -10.30 -2.23 7.29
CA ILE A 62 -9.19 -3.14 7.00
C ILE A 62 -8.89 -3.92 8.28
N LEU A 63 -8.95 -5.24 8.19
CA LEU A 63 -8.75 -6.15 9.30
C LEU A 63 -7.57 -7.08 8.99
N ASP A 64 -6.82 -7.44 10.02
CA ASP A 64 -5.81 -8.49 9.93
C ASP A 64 -6.45 -9.88 9.71
N ARG A 65 -5.62 -10.89 9.57
CA ARG A 65 -6.09 -12.28 9.38
C ARG A 65 -6.94 -12.83 10.53
N ASN A 66 -6.78 -12.28 11.74
CA ASN A 66 -7.46 -12.67 12.97
C ASN A 66 -8.71 -11.81 13.28
N GLY A 67 -9.02 -10.82 12.43
CA GLY A 67 -10.14 -9.90 12.62
C GLY A 67 -9.81 -8.66 13.47
N ILE A 68 -8.53 -8.39 13.73
CA ILE A 68 -8.09 -7.17 14.41
C ILE A 68 -8.23 -5.99 13.44
N VAL A 69 -8.93 -4.94 13.87
CA VAL A 69 -9.19 -3.76 13.05
C VAL A 69 -7.95 -2.88 12.94
N LEU A 70 -7.40 -2.75 11.74
CA LEU A 70 -6.23 -1.92 11.43
C LEU A 70 -6.60 -0.54 10.89
N ALA A 71 -7.75 -0.43 10.22
CA ALA A 71 -8.31 0.83 9.75
C ALA A 71 -9.83 0.83 9.89
N ASP A 72 -10.39 1.91 10.43
CA ASP A 72 -11.83 2.09 10.70
C ASP A 72 -12.26 3.50 10.32
N ASN A 73 -13.49 3.85 10.62
CA ASN A 73 -14.09 5.15 10.41
C ASN A 73 -14.46 5.80 11.74
N GLN A 74 -14.01 7.01 11.96
CA GLN A 74 -14.45 7.84 13.06
C GLN A 74 -15.56 8.78 12.57
N PRO A 75 -16.74 8.80 13.22
CA PRO A 75 -17.79 9.73 12.87
C PRO A 75 -17.35 11.16 13.20
N VAL A 76 -17.56 12.05 12.24
CA VAL A 76 -17.23 13.48 12.30
C VAL A 76 -18.32 14.29 11.62
N CYS A 77 -18.19 15.62 11.61
CA CYS A 77 -19.10 16.52 10.89
C CYS A 77 -18.35 17.34 9.84
N THR A 78 -19.04 17.67 8.76
CA THR A 78 -18.66 18.70 7.81
C THR A 78 -19.55 19.92 7.99
N ILE A 79 -18.95 21.08 8.26
CA ILE A 79 -19.63 22.34 8.42
C ILE A 79 -19.62 23.09 7.10
N SER A 80 -20.80 23.45 6.63
CA SER A 80 -20.99 24.22 5.39
C SER A 80 -21.95 25.39 5.63
N VAL A 81 -21.94 26.39 4.75
CA VAL A 81 -22.88 27.50 4.79
C VAL A 81 -23.61 27.64 3.46
N ILE A 82 -24.86 28.11 3.54
CA ILE A 82 -25.73 28.42 2.41
C ILE A 82 -25.93 29.93 2.41
N HIS A 83 -25.24 30.63 1.54
CA HIS A 83 -25.19 32.10 1.52
C HIS A 83 -26.57 32.77 1.54
N ASN A 84 -27.51 32.30 0.72
CA ASN A 84 -28.85 32.88 0.60
C ASN A 84 -29.76 32.69 1.83
N GLN A 85 -29.37 31.81 2.78
CA GLN A 85 -30.10 31.54 4.01
C GLN A 85 -29.54 32.31 5.21
N ILE A 86 -28.33 32.89 5.10
CA ILE A 86 -27.68 33.62 6.19
C ILE A 86 -28.38 34.98 6.37
N ARG A 87 -28.97 35.21 7.55
CA ARG A 87 -29.58 36.49 7.92
C ARG A 87 -28.60 37.46 8.57
N ASP A 88 -27.69 36.93 9.42
CA ASP A 88 -26.65 37.69 10.09
C ASP A 88 -25.26 37.11 9.81
N PRO A 89 -24.58 37.57 8.76
CA PRO A 89 -23.24 37.08 8.42
C PRO A 89 -22.22 37.26 9.55
N ASN A 90 -22.31 38.35 10.32
CA ASN A 90 -21.32 38.60 11.38
C ASN A 90 -21.48 37.64 12.56
N ALA A 91 -22.71 37.28 12.94
CA ALA A 91 -22.98 36.30 13.98
C ALA A 91 -22.47 34.89 13.53
N VAL A 92 -22.71 34.51 12.28
CA VAL A 92 -22.22 33.26 11.70
C VAL A 92 -20.70 33.22 11.70
N ILE A 93 -20.03 34.30 11.23
CA ILE A 93 -18.57 34.40 11.20
C ILE A 93 -18.00 34.29 12.61
N ALA A 94 -18.51 35.04 13.57
CA ALA A 94 -18.04 35.04 14.96
C ALA A 94 -18.16 33.63 15.59
N LEU A 95 -19.30 32.94 15.39
CA LEU A 95 -19.49 31.57 15.88
C LEU A 95 -18.49 30.61 15.26
N LEU A 96 -18.36 30.60 13.92
CA LEU A 96 -17.49 29.66 13.21
C LEU A 96 -16.01 29.91 13.53
N CYS A 97 -15.58 31.16 13.68
CA CYS A 97 -14.21 31.47 14.12
C CYS A 97 -13.95 30.93 15.52
N SER A 98 -14.86 31.15 16.46
CA SER A 98 -14.69 30.75 17.87
C SER A 98 -14.68 29.22 18.06
N LYS A 99 -15.57 28.50 17.35
CA LYS A 99 -15.73 27.04 17.48
C LYS A 99 -14.76 26.22 16.64
N LEU A 100 -14.38 26.73 15.45
CA LEU A 100 -13.54 25.97 14.51
C LEU A 100 -12.07 26.39 14.54
N GLY A 101 -11.71 27.46 15.27
CA GLY A 101 -10.33 27.97 15.38
C GLY A 101 -9.80 28.51 14.05
N LEU A 102 -10.69 29.00 13.16
CA LEU A 102 -10.33 29.55 11.86
C LEU A 102 -10.16 31.08 11.93
N SER A 103 -9.30 31.63 11.09
CA SER A 103 -9.14 33.09 10.98
C SER A 103 -10.40 33.73 10.40
N GLU A 104 -10.73 34.92 10.92
CA GLU A 104 -11.90 35.70 10.45
C GLU A 104 -11.85 35.95 8.94
N GLU A 105 -10.70 36.27 8.38
CA GLU A 105 -10.52 36.48 6.95
C GLU A 105 -10.93 35.26 6.12
N THR A 106 -10.51 34.05 6.54
CA THR A 106 -10.84 32.79 5.87
C THR A 106 -12.34 32.48 5.94
N VAL A 107 -12.93 32.62 7.12
CA VAL A 107 -14.35 32.35 7.32
C VAL A 107 -15.20 33.38 6.59
N ARG A 108 -14.88 34.68 6.68
CA ARG A 108 -15.58 35.77 6.00
C ARG A 108 -15.60 35.55 4.49
N LYS A 109 -14.44 35.28 3.88
CA LYS A 109 -14.32 34.99 2.45
C LYS A 109 -15.25 33.87 1.97
N ARG A 110 -15.43 32.85 2.79
CA ARG A 110 -16.32 31.71 2.46
C ARG A 110 -17.80 32.01 2.73
N VAL A 111 -18.13 32.66 3.84
CA VAL A 111 -19.49 33.04 4.22
C VAL A 111 -20.08 34.07 3.25
N GLU A 112 -19.28 35.04 2.81
CA GLU A 112 -19.72 36.10 1.87
C GLU A 112 -19.71 35.66 0.40
N LYS A 113 -19.14 34.49 0.10
CA LYS A 113 -19.15 33.94 -1.26
C LYS A 113 -20.54 33.55 -1.68
N VAL A 114 -21.03 34.14 -2.77
CA VAL A 114 -22.34 33.81 -3.36
C VAL A 114 -22.28 32.44 -3.99
N SER A 115 -22.68 31.43 -3.25
CA SER A 115 -22.73 30.04 -3.69
C SER A 115 -23.93 29.33 -3.10
N SER A 116 -24.35 28.24 -3.73
CA SER A 116 -25.47 27.41 -3.24
C SER A 116 -25.14 26.72 -1.92
N ILE A 117 -23.89 26.29 -1.76
CA ILE A 117 -23.30 25.73 -0.54
C ILE A 117 -21.79 25.96 -0.57
N GLU A 118 -21.22 26.38 0.54
CA GLU A 118 -19.77 26.56 0.67
C GLU A 118 -19.27 25.81 1.90
N LYS A 119 -18.34 24.89 1.70
CA LYS A 119 -17.72 24.10 2.76
C LYS A 119 -16.77 24.98 3.59
N ILE A 120 -16.99 25.06 4.89
CA ILE A 120 -16.15 25.81 5.85
C ILE A 120 -15.05 24.93 6.40
N LYS A 121 -15.40 23.77 6.99
CA LYS A 121 -14.43 22.83 7.57
C LYS A 121 -15.00 21.41 7.55
N SER A 122 -14.19 20.44 7.14
CA SER A 122 -14.46 19.01 7.28
C SER A 122 -13.75 18.47 8.52
N ASN A 123 -14.07 17.23 8.88
CA ASN A 123 -13.47 16.51 10.01
C ASN A 123 -13.59 17.27 11.34
N VAL A 124 -14.72 17.91 11.57
CA VAL A 124 -15.07 18.53 12.84
C VAL A 124 -15.63 17.44 13.76
N ASP A 125 -15.23 17.43 15.01
CA ASP A 125 -15.75 16.47 15.99
C ASP A 125 -17.28 16.65 16.18
N LEU A 126 -17.95 15.55 16.54
CA LEU A 126 -19.41 15.54 16.68
C LEU A 126 -19.90 16.53 17.72
N GLU A 127 -19.18 16.69 18.85
CA GLU A 127 -19.58 17.58 19.94
C GLU A 127 -19.57 19.03 19.47
N THR A 128 -18.50 19.47 18.82
CA THR A 128 -18.42 20.82 18.21
C THR A 128 -19.49 20.99 17.13
N GLY A 129 -19.73 19.96 16.30
CA GLY A 129 -20.81 19.98 15.29
C GLY A 129 -22.19 20.17 15.91
N GLU A 130 -22.52 19.42 16.96
CA GLU A 130 -23.77 19.56 17.70
C GLU A 130 -23.89 20.94 18.39
N GLU A 131 -22.83 21.45 18.98
CA GLU A 131 -22.83 22.78 19.57
C GLU A 131 -23.16 23.87 18.55
N ILE A 132 -22.56 23.79 17.36
CA ILE A 132 -22.85 24.71 16.26
C ILE A 132 -24.30 24.57 15.80
N TYR A 133 -24.79 23.34 15.64
CA TYR A 133 -26.18 23.07 15.24
C TYR A 133 -27.21 23.62 16.22
N ARG A 134 -26.96 23.47 17.54
CA ARG A 134 -27.83 23.95 18.63
C ARG A 134 -27.99 25.46 18.68
N THR A 135 -27.06 26.24 18.06
CA THR A 135 -27.20 27.71 18.00
C THR A 135 -28.38 28.16 17.15
N GLY A 136 -28.83 27.32 16.19
CA GLY A 136 -29.97 27.62 15.34
C GLY A 136 -29.76 28.80 14.38
N LEU A 137 -28.51 29.21 14.10
CA LEU A 137 -28.23 30.28 13.15
C LEU A 137 -28.56 29.86 11.73
N ASP A 138 -29.41 30.67 11.07
CA ASP A 138 -29.81 30.42 9.68
C ASP A 138 -28.61 30.37 8.73
N GLY A 139 -28.64 29.42 7.81
CA GLY A 139 -27.64 29.28 6.77
C GLY A 139 -26.40 28.44 7.16
N ILE A 140 -26.29 27.97 8.40
CA ILE A 140 -25.28 26.97 8.80
C ILE A 140 -25.85 25.58 8.57
N LYS A 141 -25.05 24.72 7.98
CA LYS A 141 -25.38 23.31 7.76
C LYS A 141 -24.30 22.44 8.39
N VAL A 142 -24.74 21.45 9.15
CA VAL A 142 -23.90 20.44 9.79
C VAL A 142 -24.29 19.11 9.18
N ASP A 143 -23.39 18.52 8.39
CA ASP A 143 -23.58 17.22 7.78
C ASP A 143 -22.74 16.17 8.50
N GLU A 144 -23.35 15.01 8.78
CA GLU A 144 -22.59 13.84 9.24
C GLU A 144 -21.58 13.41 8.17
N ASP A 145 -20.40 13.06 8.60
CA ASP A 145 -19.30 12.63 7.76
C ASP A 145 -18.47 11.57 8.50
N TYR A 146 -17.55 10.94 7.80
CA TYR A 146 -16.64 9.94 8.37
C TYR A 146 -15.21 10.31 8.02
N LYS A 147 -14.33 10.26 9.02
CA LYS A 147 -12.87 10.38 8.86
C LYS A 147 -12.26 8.99 9.00
N ARG A 148 -11.33 8.65 8.13
CA ARG A 148 -10.55 7.43 8.28
C ARG A 148 -9.71 7.49 9.55
N TYR A 149 -9.68 6.40 10.30
CA TYR A 149 -9.00 6.28 11.58
C TYR A 149 -8.21 4.99 11.65
N TYR A 150 -6.97 5.08 12.15
CA TYR A 150 -6.04 3.96 12.26
C TYR A 150 -5.70 3.76 13.74
N PRO A 151 -6.29 2.72 14.42
CA PRO A 151 -6.16 2.52 15.86
C PRO A 151 -4.73 2.31 16.34
N TYR A 152 -3.88 1.76 15.49
CA TYR A 152 -2.48 1.47 15.79
C TYR A 152 -1.51 2.50 15.23
N GLU A 153 -2.00 3.68 14.87
CA GLU A 153 -1.23 4.87 14.50
C GLU A 153 -0.21 4.65 13.36
N ASN A 154 0.98 4.08 13.65
CA ASN A 154 2.06 3.88 12.68
C ASN A 154 2.26 2.41 12.28
N LEU A 155 1.49 1.46 12.83
CA LEU A 155 1.65 0.04 12.53
C LEU A 155 1.43 -0.24 11.04
N ALA A 156 2.45 -0.82 10.39
CA ALA A 156 2.42 -1.15 8.96
C ALA A 156 2.00 0.02 8.06
N SER A 157 2.40 1.26 8.39
CA SER A 157 1.91 2.46 7.72
C SER A 157 2.14 2.44 6.21
N LYS A 158 3.29 1.91 5.77
CA LYS A 158 3.67 1.80 4.35
C LYS A 158 2.98 0.66 3.61
N VAL A 159 2.25 -0.19 4.33
CA VAL A 159 1.45 -1.30 3.78
C VAL A 159 -0.02 -0.94 3.73
N ILE A 160 -0.58 -0.43 4.82
CA ILE A 160 -1.98 -0.03 4.92
C ILE A 160 -2.21 1.18 4.01
N GLY A 161 -1.35 2.20 4.11
CA GLY A 161 -1.53 3.47 3.42
C GLY A 161 -2.57 4.35 4.12
N PHE A 162 -2.99 5.42 3.44
CA PHE A 162 -3.92 6.39 4.01
C PHE A 162 -4.89 6.94 2.97
N THR A 163 -5.93 7.62 3.47
CA THR A 163 -6.95 8.28 2.64
C THR A 163 -6.73 9.80 2.59
N GLY A 164 -7.20 10.41 1.53
CA GLY A 164 -7.28 11.87 1.39
C GLY A 164 -8.44 12.48 2.18
N GLY A 165 -8.58 13.81 2.07
CA GLY A 165 -9.63 14.57 2.75
C GLY A 165 -11.06 14.20 2.34
N ASP A 166 -11.25 13.62 1.18
CA ASP A 166 -12.53 13.13 0.67
C ASP A 166 -12.72 11.62 0.89
N ASN A 167 -11.93 11.03 1.78
CA ASN A 167 -11.93 9.61 2.14
C ASN A 167 -11.53 8.65 0.99
N GLN A 168 -10.93 9.17 -0.08
CA GLN A 168 -10.38 8.40 -1.18
C GLN A 168 -9.02 7.81 -0.78
N GLY A 169 -8.75 6.54 -1.08
CA GLY A 169 -7.45 5.91 -0.85
C GLY A 169 -6.35 6.52 -1.71
N ILE A 170 -5.28 6.97 -1.07
CA ILE A 170 -4.15 7.64 -1.73
C ILE A 170 -2.99 6.67 -1.97
N LEU A 171 -2.69 5.80 -1.01
CA LEU A 171 -1.49 4.98 -1.02
C LEU A 171 -1.77 3.53 -0.61
N ALA A 172 -0.91 2.62 -1.04
CA ALA A 172 -0.84 1.22 -0.62
C ALA A 172 -2.18 0.47 -0.70
N LEU A 173 -2.59 -0.30 0.32
CA LEU A 173 -3.82 -1.08 0.31
C LEU A 173 -5.08 -0.22 0.24
N GLU A 174 -5.09 0.96 0.90
CA GLU A 174 -6.20 1.91 0.81
C GLU A 174 -6.49 2.31 -0.65
N SER A 175 -5.44 2.57 -1.44
CA SER A 175 -5.56 2.89 -2.87
C SER A 175 -5.84 1.64 -3.72
N ARG A 176 -5.20 0.51 -3.38
CA ARG A 176 -5.31 -0.73 -4.18
C ARG A 176 -6.72 -1.31 -4.17
N TYR A 177 -7.38 -1.23 -3.01
CA TYR A 177 -8.71 -1.78 -2.78
C TYR A 177 -9.79 -0.70 -2.70
N GLU A 178 -9.56 0.47 -3.33
CA GLU A 178 -10.49 1.59 -3.35
C GLU A 178 -11.90 1.18 -3.77
N GLU A 179 -12.05 0.42 -4.87
CA GLU A 179 -13.34 -0.03 -5.41
C GLU A 179 -14.14 -0.90 -4.44
N VAL A 180 -13.43 -1.61 -3.54
CA VAL A 180 -14.05 -2.47 -2.53
C VAL A 180 -14.39 -1.67 -1.28
N LEU A 181 -13.44 -0.82 -0.85
CA LEU A 181 -13.51 -0.10 0.42
C LEU A 181 -14.43 1.13 0.37
N SER A 182 -14.51 1.86 -0.75
CA SER A 182 -15.23 3.15 -0.82
C SER A 182 -16.75 3.03 -0.74
N GLY A 183 -17.33 1.89 -1.12
CA GLY A 183 -18.77 1.73 -1.23
C GLY A 183 -19.40 2.55 -2.37
N GLN A 184 -20.68 2.83 -2.28
CA GLN A 184 -21.43 3.64 -3.24
C GLN A 184 -22.15 4.76 -2.51
N GLU A 185 -21.93 6.01 -2.93
CA GLU A 185 -22.61 7.17 -2.36
C GLU A 185 -24.13 7.06 -2.57
N GLY A 186 -24.89 7.42 -1.56
CA GLY A 186 -26.32 7.64 -1.65
C GLY A 186 -26.64 9.02 -2.21
N LEU A 187 -27.91 9.25 -2.55
CA LEU A 187 -28.38 10.49 -3.14
C LEU A 187 -29.70 10.90 -2.49
N ILE A 188 -29.78 12.13 -2.04
CA ILE A 188 -31.04 12.77 -1.65
C ILE A 188 -31.38 13.79 -2.73
N LEU A 189 -32.55 13.65 -3.31
CA LEU A 189 -33.14 14.63 -4.22
C LEU A 189 -34.18 15.44 -3.43
N GLU A 190 -33.85 16.69 -3.12
CA GLU A 190 -34.75 17.62 -2.41
C GLU A 190 -35.26 18.69 -3.38
N MET A 191 -36.56 18.96 -3.30
CA MET A 191 -37.16 20.11 -4.01
C MET A 191 -37.01 21.36 -3.15
N THR A 192 -36.41 22.41 -3.72
CA THR A 192 -36.19 23.69 -3.04
C THR A 192 -36.82 24.84 -3.81
N ASP A 193 -37.21 25.91 -3.09
CA ASP A 193 -37.64 27.17 -3.72
C ASP A 193 -36.42 27.91 -4.34
N ALA A 194 -36.67 29.02 -5.02
CA ALA A 194 -35.62 29.86 -5.63
C ALA A 194 -34.61 30.44 -4.61
N ARG A 195 -34.89 30.35 -3.30
CA ARG A 195 -34.00 30.74 -2.21
C ARG A 195 -33.26 29.56 -1.61
N GLY A 196 -33.51 28.33 -2.13
CA GLY A 196 -32.89 27.12 -1.64
C GLY A 196 -33.53 26.58 -0.34
N VAL A 197 -34.72 27.05 0.02
CA VAL A 197 -35.49 26.52 1.16
C VAL A 197 -36.27 25.29 0.71
N ARG A 198 -36.23 24.21 1.48
CA ARG A 198 -36.94 22.96 1.21
C ARG A 198 -38.41 23.16 1.10
N LEU A 199 -39.05 22.62 0.06
CA LEU A 199 -40.50 22.56 -0.11
C LEU A 199 -41.04 21.33 0.60
N LEU A 200 -41.77 21.52 1.70
CA LEU A 200 -42.22 20.45 2.59
C LEU A 200 -43.30 19.53 1.98
N ASP A 201 -43.98 19.97 0.91
CA ASP A 201 -45.11 19.26 0.30
C ASP A 201 -44.74 18.41 -0.93
N GLU A 202 -43.50 18.49 -1.43
CA GLU A 202 -43.04 17.69 -2.56
C GLU A 202 -42.05 16.64 -2.05
N GLY A 203 -42.36 15.36 -2.25
CA GLY A 203 -41.65 14.21 -1.65
C GLY A 203 -40.13 14.20 -1.88
N GLU A 204 -39.42 13.83 -0.84
CA GLU A 204 -37.99 13.52 -0.88
C GLU A 204 -37.77 12.18 -1.57
N SER A 205 -36.96 12.13 -2.63
CA SER A 205 -36.47 10.87 -3.17
C SER A 205 -35.09 10.60 -2.60
N ARG A 206 -34.96 9.45 -1.93
CA ARG A 206 -33.73 9.07 -1.25
C ARG A 206 -33.23 7.71 -1.77
N VAL A 207 -31.99 7.69 -2.20
CA VAL A 207 -31.23 6.47 -2.48
C VAL A 207 -30.22 6.31 -1.34
N GLU A 208 -30.39 5.23 -0.57
CA GLU A 208 -29.46 4.97 0.55
C GLU A 208 -28.07 4.65 0.04
N PRO A 209 -27.01 5.07 0.75
CA PRO A 209 -25.64 4.67 0.43
C PRO A 209 -25.46 3.17 0.64
N VAL A 210 -24.56 2.58 -0.12
CA VAL A 210 -24.10 1.21 0.09
C VAL A 210 -22.70 1.28 0.67
N ASP A 211 -22.56 0.86 1.92
CA ASP A 211 -21.26 0.88 2.62
C ASP A 211 -20.24 -0.01 1.92
N GLY A 212 -18.95 0.36 2.04
CA GLY A 212 -17.85 -0.42 1.54
C GLY A 212 -17.73 -1.76 2.25
N LYS A 213 -17.14 -2.74 1.58
CA LYS A 213 -16.89 -4.06 2.16
C LYS A 213 -15.62 -4.04 3.01
N ASP A 214 -15.62 -4.75 4.11
CA ASP A 214 -14.46 -4.96 4.95
C ASP A 214 -13.43 -5.81 4.20
N LEU A 215 -12.16 -5.41 4.26
CA LEU A 215 -11.02 -6.11 3.66
C LEU A 215 -10.24 -6.84 4.73
N TYR A 216 -10.18 -8.17 4.64
CA TYR A 216 -9.30 -8.99 5.47
C TYR A 216 -7.98 -9.23 4.75
N ILE A 217 -6.87 -9.00 5.46
CA ILE A 217 -5.53 -9.14 4.91
C ILE A 217 -4.72 -10.21 5.64
N SER A 218 -3.67 -10.70 5.00
CA SER A 218 -2.82 -11.78 5.52
C SER A 218 -1.88 -11.34 6.66
N LEU A 219 -1.69 -10.03 6.87
CA LEU A 219 -0.93 -9.54 8.01
C LEU A 219 -1.50 -10.12 9.31
N ASP A 220 -0.60 -10.50 10.19
CA ASP A 220 -0.91 -10.80 11.59
C ASP A 220 -0.43 -9.63 12.44
N ALA A 221 -1.36 -8.96 13.12
CA ALA A 221 -1.05 -7.75 13.87
C ALA A 221 -0.01 -7.97 14.96
N ASN A 222 0.02 -9.16 15.58
CA ASN A 222 1.01 -9.51 16.60
C ASN A 222 2.40 -9.69 16.00
N ILE A 223 2.50 -10.43 14.88
CA ILE A 223 3.77 -10.64 14.19
C ILE A 223 4.27 -9.31 13.62
N GLN A 224 3.38 -8.50 13.03
CA GLN A 224 3.72 -7.17 12.50
C GLN A 224 4.25 -6.23 13.59
N LEU A 225 3.54 -6.15 14.72
CA LEU A 225 3.94 -5.30 15.83
C LEU A 225 5.33 -5.68 16.36
N TYR A 226 5.55 -6.99 16.55
CA TYR A 226 6.81 -7.49 17.04
C TYR A 226 7.96 -7.26 16.04
N ALA A 227 7.73 -7.52 14.74
CA ALA A 227 8.70 -7.25 13.70
C ALA A 227 9.04 -5.75 13.60
N GLN A 228 8.05 -4.87 13.74
CA GLN A 228 8.26 -3.42 13.73
C GLN A 228 9.06 -2.95 14.93
N GLN A 229 8.74 -3.41 16.14
CA GLN A 229 9.49 -3.10 17.37
C GLN A 229 10.95 -3.53 17.26
N LEU A 230 11.21 -4.76 16.77
CA LEU A 230 12.58 -5.22 16.52
C LEU A 230 13.30 -4.36 15.49
N ALA A 231 12.62 -3.98 14.40
CA ALA A 231 13.22 -3.11 13.39
C ALA A 231 13.55 -1.73 13.95
N GLU A 232 12.68 -1.13 14.76
CA GLU A 232 12.90 0.15 15.44
C GLU A 232 14.07 0.08 16.43
N GLN A 233 14.10 -0.96 17.25
CA GLN A 233 15.19 -1.19 18.19
C GLN A 233 16.55 -1.29 17.48
N VAL A 234 16.63 -2.12 16.45
CA VAL A 234 17.89 -2.31 15.69
C VAL A 234 18.28 -1.06 14.90
N CYS A 235 17.30 -0.32 14.38
CA CYS A 235 17.53 0.96 13.71
C CYS A 235 18.23 1.96 14.65
N LEU A 236 17.76 2.05 15.90
CA LEU A 236 18.36 2.90 16.92
C LEU A 236 19.73 2.38 17.38
N GLU A 237 19.85 1.08 17.74
CA GLU A 237 21.09 0.48 18.26
C GLU A 237 22.25 0.53 17.26
N LYS A 238 21.95 0.43 15.98
CA LYS A 238 22.95 0.45 14.89
C LYS A 238 23.07 1.80 14.21
N GLU A 239 22.35 2.82 14.69
CA GLU A 239 22.27 4.11 14.01
C GLU A 239 22.07 3.93 12.50
N ALA A 240 21.21 2.98 12.14
CA ALA A 240 20.98 2.59 10.76
C ALA A 240 20.07 3.60 10.05
N GLU A 241 20.23 3.73 8.74
CA GLU A 241 19.37 4.60 7.93
C GLU A 241 17.93 4.08 7.87
N SER A 242 17.78 2.75 7.76
CA SER A 242 16.49 2.06 7.80
C SER A 242 16.66 0.57 8.07
N VAL A 243 15.60 -0.06 8.56
CA VAL A 243 15.53 -1.52 8.77
C VAL A 243 14.23 -2.03 8.18
N SER A 244 14.32 -3.05 7.34
CA SER A 244 13.14 -3.72 6.78
C SER A 244 13.11 -5.16 7.27
N ILE A 245 11.94 -5.62 7.77
CA ILE A 245 11.69 -7.02 8.13
C ILE A 245 10.44 -7.48 7.39
N LEU A 246 10.62 -8.51 6.56
CA LEU A 246 9.56 -9.11 5.76
C LEU A 246 9.37 -10.56 6.20
N VAL A 247 8.14 -10.95 6.52
CA VAL A 247 7.76 -12.30 6.95
C VAL A 247 6.70 -12.85 6.01
N LEU A 248 6.98 -14.00 5.37
CA LEU A 248 6.08 -14.65 4.43
C LEU A 248 5.83 -16.11 4.80
N ARG A 249 4.71 -16.64 4.33
CA ARG A 249 4.46 -18.08 4.24
C ARG A 249 4.98 -18.61 2.90
N PRO A 250 5.96 -19.54 2.90
CA PRO A 250 6.52 -20.06 1.65
C PRO A 250 5.55 -20.93 0.84
N ASP A 251 4.55 -21.52 1.48
CA ASP A 251 3.59 -22.44 0.86
C ASP A 251 2.57 -21.73 -0.04
N ASN A 252 2.12 -20.54 0.33
CA ASN A 252 1.04 -19.84 -0.36
C ASN A 252 1.35 -18.38 -0.75
N GLY A 253 2.37 -17.77 -0.15
CA GLY A 253 2.77 -16.39 -0.45
C GLY A 253 2.09 -15.33 0.42
N GLU A 254 1.32 -15.70 1.44
CA GLU A 254 0.77 -14.78 2.42
C GLU A 254 1.88 -14.00 3.13
N ILE A 255 1.75 -12.69 3.20
CA ILE A 255 2.66 -11.82 3.94
C ILE A 255 2.11 -11.66 5.35
N LEU A 256 2.84 -12.20 6.34
CA LEU A 256 2.45 -12.13 7.75
C LEU A 256 2.89 -10.83 8.41
N ALA A 257 4.03 -10.28 7.97
CA ALA A 257 4.51 -8.96 8.39
C ALA A 257 5.37 -8.32 7.31
N MET A 258 5.29 -6.98 7.22
CA MET A 258 6.14 -6.15 6.37
C MET A 258 6.39 -4.83 7.11
N ALA A 259 7.42 -4.80 7.93
CA ALA A 259 7.87 -3.62 8.64
C ALA A 259 9.01 -2.93 7.86
N ASP A 260 8.95 -1.61 7.69
CA ASP A 260 9.97 -0.82 7.01
C ASP A 260 10.19 0.51 7.73
N VAL A 261 11.04 0.48 8.74
CA VAL A 261 11.33 1.58 9.68
C VAL A 261 12.35 2.55 9.07
N PRO A 262 12.15 3.88 9.22
CA PRO A 262 11.11 4.54 10.03
C PRO A 262 9.73 4.51 9.37
N GLU A 263 8.72 4.23 10.18
CA GLU A 263 7.31 4.33 9.80
C GLU A 263 6.80 5.77 9.99
N TYR A 264 5.60 6.09 9.45
CA TYR A 264 4.95 7.39 9.61
C TYR A 264 3.58 7.28 10.26
N GLN A 265 3.04 8.41 10.76
CA GLN A 265 1.73 8.43 11.42
C GLN A 265 0.60 8.39 10.40
N LEU A 266 -0.20 7.32 10.41
CA LEU A 266 -1.33 7.12 9.49
C LEU A 266 -2.44 8.16 9.69
N ASN A 267 -2.66 8.59 10.94
CA ASN A 267 -3.67 9.60 11.26
C ASN A 267 -3.23 11.04 10.91
N ASP A 268 -1.91 11.26 10.67
CA ASP A 268 -1.33 12.53 10.22
C ASP A 268 -0.23 12.30 9.16
N PRO A 269 -0.55 11.76 7.98
CA PRO A 269 0.44 11.29 7.01
C PRO A 269 1.16 12.42 6.26
N PHE A 270 0.68 13.67 6.36
CA PHE A 270 1.26 14.82 5.65
C PHE A 270 2.21 15.66 6.52
N THR A 271 2.45 15.23 7.76
CA THR A 271 3.36 15.89 8.68
C THR A 271 4.72 15.20 8.68
N LEU A 272 5.76 15.95 8.33
CA LEU A 272 7.14 15.47 8.38
C LEU A 272 7.67 15.47 9.81
N PRO A 273 8.63 14.59 10.16
CA PRO A 273 9.35 14.65 11.42
C PRO A 273 10.00 16.02 11.66
N GLU A 274 10.03 16.49 12.91
CA GLU A 274 10.44 17.85 13.27
C GLU A 274 11.80 18.27 12.72
N GLY A 275 12.82 17.42 12.80
CA GLY A 275 14.15 17.70 12.28
C GLY A 275 14.25 17.84 10.76
N GLN A 276 13.24 17.41 10.00
CA GLN A 276 13.19 17.57 8.54
C GLN A 276 12.45 18.84 8.13
N ARG A 277 11.47 19.32 8.93
CA ARG A 277 10.67 20.53 8.64
C ARG A 277 11.51 21.80 8.59
N GLU A 278 12.46 21.96 9.48
CA GLU A 278 13.34 23.15 9.57
C GLU A 278 14.26 23.32 8.36
N GLN A 279 14.50 22.25 7.60
CA GLN A 279 15.39 22.25 6.43
C GLN A 279 14.67 22.49 5.11
N LEU A 280 13.34 22.44 5.11
CA LEU A 280 12.55 22.52 3.86
C LEU A 280 12.13 23.96 3.58
N MET A 281 12.53 24.46 2.41
CA MET A 281 12.30 25.84 1.99
C MET A 281 11.17 25.97 0.95
N THR A 282 10.82 24.90 0.23
CA THR A 282 9.85 24.94 -0.88
C THR A 282 8.82 23.82 -0.78
N GLU A 283 7.64 24.04 -1.35
CA GLU A 283 6.58 23.00 -1.45
C GLU A 283 7.05 21.77 -2.23
N LYS A 284 7.95 21.94 -3.21
CA LYS A 284 8.51 20.83 -3.97
C LYS A 284 9.38 19.93 -3.08
N GLU A 285 10.27 20.54 -2.29
CA GLU A 285 11.14 19.80 -1.35
C GLU A 285 10.31 19.08 -0.29
N LYS A 286 9.24 19.71 0.20
CA LYS A 286 8.29 19.07 1.11
C LYS A 286 7.63 17.85 0.48
N GLN A 287 7.14 17.98 -0.75
CA GLN A 287 6.51 16.85 -1.46
C GLN A 287 7.51 15.71 -1.73
N GLU A 288 8.76 16.02 -2.08
CA GLU A 288 9.81 15.01 -2.25
C GLU A 288 10.12 14.29 -0.93
N ALA A 289 10.18 15.02 0.19
CA ALA A 289 10.37 14.43 1.52
C ALA A 289 9.20 13.54 1.95
N LEU A 290 7.96 13.97 1.70
CA LEU A 290 6.76 13.17 1.95
C LEU A 290 6.77 11.89 1.10
N ASN A 291 7.05 12.00 -0.18
CA ASN A 291 7.15 10.83 -1.07
C ASN A 291 8.23 9.84 -0.60
N LYS A 292 9.35 10.35 -0.07
CA LYS A 292 10.40 9.50 0.51
C LYS A 292 9.93 8.84 1.81
N MET A 293 9.21 9.55 2.67
CA MET A 293 8.67 9.04 3.93
C MET A 293 7.65 7.91 3.71
N TRP A 294 6.77 8.07 2.71
CA TRP A 294 5.73 7.08 2.39
C TRP A 294 6.25 5.85 1.64
N ARG A 295 7.49 5.89 1.17
CA ARG A 295 8.07 4.84 0.35
C ARG A 295 8.28 3.56 1.14
N ASN A 296 7.83 2.42 0.60
CA ASN A 296 8.05 1.10 1.17
C ASN A 296 9.26 0.45 0.50
N ALA A 297 10.38 0.38 1.22
CA ALA A 297 11.62 -0.15 0.66
C ALA A 297 11.58 -1.66 0.39
N CYS A 298 10.61 -2.40 0.96
CA CYS A 298 10.44 -3.83 0.65
C CYS A 298 10.00 -4.07 -0.80
N ILE A 299 9.28 -3.12 -1.41
CA ILE A 299 8.68 -3.26 -2.75
C ILE A 299 9.11 -2.18 -3.74
N ASN A 300 9.40 -0.95 -3.27
CA ASN A 300 9.71 0.17 -4.15
C ASN A 300 11.20 0.35 -4.44
N ASP A 301 12.09 -0.25 -3.64
CA ASP A 301 13.53 -0.07 -3.75
C ASP A 301 14.23 -1.35 -4.20
N THR A 302 15.15 -1.20 -5.15
CA THR A 302 16.01 -2.28 -5.59
C THR A 302 17.40 -2.15 -4.94
N TYR A 303 18.04 -3.27 -4.69
CA TYR A 303 19.38 -3.35 -4.14
C TYR A 303 20.13 -4.56 -4.69
N GLU A 304 21.45 -4.55 -4.58
CA GLU A 304 22.27 -5.74 -4.85
C GLU A 304 22.10 -6.74 -3.69
N PRO A 305 21.49 -7.93 -3.91
CA PRO A 305 21.17 -8.88 -2.84
C PRO A 305 22.41 -9.53 -2.21
N GLY A 306 23.57 -9.37 -2.84
CA GLY A 306 24.81 -9.96 -2.37
C GLY A 306 24.70 -11.46 -2.16
N SER A 307 25.37 -11.97 -1.13
CA SER A 307 25.43 -13.42 -0.87
C SER A 307 24.10 -14.11 -0.58
N ALA A 308 23.01 -13.40 -0.35
CA ALA A 308 21.67 -14.01 -0.27
C ALA A 308 21.24 -14.60 -1.62
N PHE A 309 21.69 -14.00 -2.72
CA PHE A 309 21.44 -14.50 -4.07
C PHE A 309 22.10 -15.85 -4.37
N LYS A 310 23.12 -16.23 -3.62
CA LYS A 310 23.78 -17.55 -3.77
C LYS A 310 22.82 -18.72 -3.56
N VAL A 311 21.73 -18.52 -2.82
CA VAL A 311 20.64 -19.50 -2.69
C VAL A 311 20.05 -19.81 -4.07
N ILE A 312 19.79 -18.78 -4.85
CA ILE A 312 19.21 -18.88 -6.20
C ILE A 312 20.20 -19.50 -7.18
N THR A 313 21.47 -19.09 -7.11
CA THR A 313 22.56 -19.67 -7.92
C THR A 313 22.76 -21.16 -7.59
N ALA A 314 22.70 -21.54 -6.31
CA ALA A 314 22.80 -22.92 -5.87
C ALA A 314 21.64 -23.76 -6.41
N ALA A 315 20.40 -23.27 -6.28
CA ALA A 315 19.22 -23.92 -6.84
C ALA A 315 19.35 -24.17 -8.34
N ALA A 316 19.74 -23.13 -9.10
CA ALA A 316 19.93 -23.23 -10.55
C ALA A 316 21.03 -24.24 -10.92
N ALA A 317 22.14 -24.25 -10.20
CA ALA A 317 23.26 -25.15 -10.48
C ALA A 317 22.94 -26.61 -10.15
N LEU A 318 22.23 -26.87 -9.05
CA LEU A 318 21.77 -28.20 -8.66
C LEU A 318 20.73 -28.74 -9.64
N GLU A 319 19.73 -27.94 -10.02
CA GLU A 319 18.66 -28.34 -10.93
C GLU A 319 19.19 -28.67 -12.34
N ASN A 320 20.15 -27.89 -12.82
CA ASN A 320 20.76 -28.14 -14.12
C ASN A 320 21.90 -29.20 -14.08
N GLY A 321 22.16 -29.83 -12.94
CA GLY A 321 23.21 -30.86 -12.79
C GLY A 321 24.65 -30.33 -12.99
N VAL A 322 24.85 -29.02 -12.87
CA VAL A 322 26.15 -28.36 -13.07
C VAL A 322 27.10 -28.62 -11.91
N VAL A 323 26.53 -28.88 -10.73
CA VAL A 323 27.28 -29.13 -9.49
C VAL A 323 26.63 -30.25 -8.68
N ARG A 324 27.48 -31.04 -8.02
CA ARG A 324 27.09 -31.98 -6.97
C ARG A 324 27.60 -31.49 -5.62
N GLU A 325 27.01 -31.94 -4.54
CA GLU A 325 27.35 -31.52 -3.18
C GLU A 325 28.81 -31.82 -2.81
N GLU A 326 29.36 -32.93 -3.36
CA GLU A 326 30.69 -33.40 -3.11
C GLU A 326 31.78 -32.75 -4.01
N ASP A 327 31.37 -31.99 -5.05
CA ASP A 327 32.29 -31.37 -5.99
C ASP A 327 33.28 -30.48 -5.24
N SER A 328 34.56 -30.66 -5.51
CA SER A 328 35.66 -29.96 -4.85
C SER A 328 36.05 -28.68 -5.56
N PHE A 329 36.27 -27.64 -4.78
CA PHE A 329 36.66 -26.30 -5.24
C PHE A 329 37.87 -25.78 -4.46
N GLN A 330 38.65 -24.90 -5.10
CA GLN A 330 39.80 -24.23 -4.48
C GLN A 330 39.50 -22.76 -4.24
N CYS A 331 39.72 -22.29 -3.03
CA CYS A 331 39.62 -20.89 -2.68
C CYS A 331 40.92 -20.33 -2.10
N PRO A 332 41.79 -19.72 -2.91
CA PRO A 332 43.03 -19.06 -2.43
C PRO A 332 42.76 -17.64 -1.89
N GLY A 333 41.49 -17.24 -1.67
CA GLY A 333 41.11 -15.91 -1.26
C GLY A 333 40.65 -15.00 -2.42
N TYR A 334 40.76 -15.46 -3.66
CA TYR A 334 40.28 -14.75 -4.86
C TYR A 334 40.18 -15.73 -6.04
N ILE A 335 39.52 -15.24 -7.10
CA ILE A 335 39.51 -15.87 -8.43
C ILE A 335 39.78 -14.79 -9.49
N VAL A 336 40.43 -15.15 -10.59
CA VAL A 336 40.68 -14.23 -11.71
C VAL A 336 39.78 -14.63 -12.88
N VAL A 337 38.97 -13.69 -13.39
CA VAL A 337 38.12 -13.86 -14.55
C VAL A 337 38.46 -12.76 -15.56
N GLU A 338 38.92 -13.13 -16.74
CA GLU A 338 39.37 -12.19 -17.79
C GLU A 338 40.28 -11.07 -17.27
N GLY A 339 41.29 -11.44 -16.48
CA GLY A 339 42.26 -10.52 -15.88
C GLY A 339 41.73 -9.71 -14.68
N ARG A 340 40.45 -9.79 -14.35
CA ARG A 340 39.85 -9.11 -13.19
C ARG A 340 39.89 -10.00 -11.95
N LYS A 341 40.45 -9.49 -10.86
CA LYS A 341 40.58 -10.18 -9.59
C LYS A 341 39.30 -9.98 -8.75
N ILE A 342 38.51 -11.04 -8.55
CA ILE A 342 37.33 -11.08 -7.68
C ILE A 342 37.76 -11.70 -6.34
N ARG A 343 37.60 -10.94 -5.24
CA ARG A 343 38.06 -11.35 -3.91
C ARG A 343 37.02 -12.14 -3.16
N CYS A 344 37.45 -13.09 -2.33
CA CYS A 344 36.64 -13.72 -1.31
C CYS A 344 36.63 -12.83 -0.04
N ALA A 345 35.56 -12.93 0.74
CA ALA A 345 35.48 -12.26 2.05
C ALA A 345 36.62 -12.70 2.97
N LYS A 346 36.99 -13.99 2.93
CA LYS A 346 38.15 -14.51 3.64
C LYS A 346 39.41 -14.31 2.77
N VAL A 347 40.20 -13.27 3.05
CA VAL A 347 41.34 -12.84 2.25
C VAL A 347 42.41 -13.94 2.11
N ARG A 348 42.62 -14.75 3.17
CA ARG A 348 43.57 -15.89 3.15
C ARG A 348 43.01 -17.12 2.42
N GLY A 349 41.78 -17.07 1.96
CA GLY A 349 41.07 -18.17 1.32
C GLY A 349 40.51 -19.22 2.29
N HIS A 350 39.67 -20.08 1.75
CA HIS A 350 39.08 -21.21 2.51
C HIS A 350 39.86 -22.52 2.27
N GLY A 351 40.81 -22.53 1.30
CA GLY A 351 41.48 -23.73 0.87
C GLY A 351 40.62 -24.59 -0.03
N THR A 352 40.70 -25.91 0.13
CA THR A 352 39.83 -26.89 -0.55
C THR A 352 38.53 -27.04 0.22
N GLU A 353 37.41 -26.87 -0.43
CA GLU A 353 36.10 -27.03 0.15
C GLU A 353 35.13 -27.68 -0.88
N ASN A 354 34.14 -28.47 -0.41
CA ASN A 354 33.12 -28.96 -1.29
C ASN A 354 32.01 -27.89 -1.48
N PHE A 355 31.01 -28.18 -2.32
CA PHE A 355 29.95 -27.22 -2.63
C PHE A 355 29.15 -26.81 -1.40
N VAL A 356 28.83 -27.75 -0.50
CA VAL A 356 28.14 -27.47 0.77
C VAL A 356 28.96 -26.55 1.65
N GLN A 357 30.24 -26.85 1.85
CA GLN A 357 31.17 -26.01 2.62
C GLN A 357 31.35 -24.62 2.00
N GLY A 358 31.43 -24.53 0.66
CA GLY A 358 31.50 -23.26 -0.05
C GLY A 358 30.25 -22.41 0.13
N THR A 359 29.07 -23.05 0.28
CA THR A 359 27.82 -22.36 0.58
C THR A 359 27.78 -21.91 2.04
N MET A 360 28.18 -22.79 2.98
CA MET A 360 28.29 -22.48 4.42
C MET A 360 29.23 -21.30 4.68
N ASN A 361 30.38 -21.26 4.01
CA ASN A 361 31.39 -20.23 4.11
C ASN A 361 31.08 -18.98 3.25
N SER A 362 30.01 -19.05 2.48
CA SER A 362 29.65 -17.98 1.51
C SER A 362 30.80 -17.62 0.55
N CYS A 363 31.54 -18.64 0.06
CA CYS A 363 32.74 -18.49 -0.73
C CYS A 363 32.49 -17.95 -2.13
N ASN A 364 33.02 -16.74 -2.46
CA ASN A 364 32.84 -16.14 -3.78
C ASN A 364 33.48 -16.97 -4.90
N PRO A 365 34.76 -17.46 -4.77
CA PRO A 365 35.37 -18.31 -5.80
C PRO A 365 34.56 -19.55 -6.16
N VAL A 366 33.89 -20.19 -5.20
CA VAL A 366 33.04 -21.34 -5.47
C VAL A 366 31.87 -20.93 -6.37
N PHE A 367 31.13 -19.89 -5.99
CA PHE A 367 29.95 -19.44 -6.74
C PHE A 367 30.27 -18.84 -8.10
N VAL A 368 31.44 -18.14 -8.22
CA VAL A 368 31.95 -17.70 -9.53
C VAL A 368 32.24 -18.89 -10.43
N THR A 369 32.92 -19.91 -9.89
CA THR A 369 33.23 -21.14 -10.66
C THR A 369 31.97 -21.86 -11.10
N VAL A 370 30.97 -21.98 -10.21
CA VAL A 370 29.67 -22.59 -10.51
C VAL A 370 28.91 -21.80 -11.57
N GLY A 371 28.84 -20.47 -11.45
CA GLY A 371 28.20 -19.61 -12.45
C GLY A 371 28.85 -19.73 -13.83
N LEU A 372 30.20 -19.70 -13.89
CA LEU A 372 30.95 -19.86 -15.14
C LEU A 372 30.79 -21.25 -15.76
N ARG A 373 30.68 -22.33 -14.92
CA ARG A 373 30.39 -23.69 -15.41
C ARG A 373 28.98 -23.78 -16.02
N MET A 374 28.02 -23.07 -15.44
CA MET A 374 26.64 -23.02 -15.93
C MET A 374 26.53 -22.29 -17.27
N GLY A 375 27.33 -21.26 -17.46
CA GLY A 375 27.30 -20.38 -18.63
C GLY A 375 26.15 -19.36 -18.57
N ALA A 376 26.29 -18.27 -19.33
CA ALA A 376 25.36 -17.13 -19.29
C ALA A 376 23.92 -17.52 -19.70
N ASP A 377 23.77 -18.32 -20.76
CA ASP A 377 22.46 -18.69 -21.27
C ASP A 377 21.66 -19.52 -20.27
N THR A 378 22.26 -20.59 -19.73
CA THR A 378 21.60 -21.45 -18.75
C THR A 378 21.27 -20.69 -17.48
N PHE A 379 22.19 -19.84 -17.03
CA PHE A 379 21.99 -19.00 -15.86
C PHE A 379 20.83 -18.04 -16.06
N TYR A 380 20.79 -17.33 -17.19
CA TYR A 380 19.73 -16.37 -17.51
C TYR A 380 18.35 -17.06 -17.64
N GLN A 381 18.29 -18.23 -18.31
CA GLN A 381 17.05 -18.99 -18.42
C GLN A 381 16.56 -19.48 -17.04
N SER A 382 17.47 -19.89 -16.14
CA SER A 382 17.09 -20.26 -14.77
C SER A 382 16.51 -19.05 -14.01
N MET A 383 17.11 -17.86 -14.13
CA MET A 383 16.55 -16.64 -13.54
C MET A 383 15.16 -16.29 -14.07
N LYS A 384 14.97 -16.46 -15.39
CA LYS A 384 13.66 -16.27 -16.03
C LYS A 384 12.63 -17.31 -15.52
N GLN A 385 13.02 -18.57 -15.41
CA GLN A 385 12.18 -19.67 -14.90
C GLN A 385 11.76 -19.42 -13.46
N PHE A 386 12.68 -18.93 -12.61
CA PHE A 386 12.41 -18.56 -11.22
C PHE A 386 11.61 -17.27 -11.06
N GLY A 387 11.35 -16.56 -12.16
CA GLY A 387 10.53 -15.35 -12.20
C GLY A 387 11.24 -14.07 -11.78
N LEU A 388 12.56 -14.08 -11.66
CA LEU A 388 13.36 -12.92 -11.22
C LEU A 388 13.37 -11.75 -12.20
N LEU A 389 13.07 -11.97 -13.47
CA LEU A 389 13.07 -10.93 -14.50
C LEU A 389 11.73 -10.18 -14.61
N ASN A 390 10.72 -10.60 -13.86
CA ASN A 390 9.40 -9.99 -13.80
C ASN A 390 9.10 -9.54 -12.38
N ARG A 391 8.16 -8.60 -12.22
CA ARG A 391 7.61 -8.27 -10.91
C ARG A 391 6.95 -9.49 -10.27
N THR A 392 6.91 -9.53 -8.95
CA THR A 392 6.26 -10.64 -8.21
C THR A 392 4.76 -10.67 -8.43
N GLY A 393 4.16 -9.51 -8.65
CA GLY A 393 2.73 -9.32 -8.76
C GLY A 393 2.03 -9.13 -7.40
N ILE A 394 2.80 -8.72 -6.38
CA ILE A 394 2.22 -8.31 -5.08
C ILE A 394 1.09 -7.31 -5.28
N ASP A 395 0.06 -7.41 -4.46
CA ASP A 395 -1.14 -6.58 -4.51
C ASP A 395 -0.99 -5.20 -3.84
N VAL A 396 0.23 -4.77 -3.55
CA VAL A 396 0.56 -3.40 -3.14
C VAL A 396 1.15 -2.64 -4.32
N PRO A 397 0.64 -1.44 -4.65
CA PRO A 397 1.13 -0.65 -5.78
C PRO A 397 2.59 -0.21 -5.64
N GLY A 398 3.25 0.01 -6.77
CA GLY A 398 4.58 0.62 -6.80
C GLY A 398 5.75 -0.35 -6.78
N GLU A 399 5.52 -1.66 -7.00
CA GLU A 399 6.62 -2.64 -7.08
C GLU A 399 7.61 -2.27 -8.18
N ALA A 400 8.90 -2.12 -7.79
CA ALA A 400 9.98 -1.87 -8.73
C ALA A 400 10.35 -3.14 -9.50
N GLY A 401 10.75 -2.98 -10.75
CA GLY A 401 11.24 -4.09 -11.57
C GLY A 401 12.71 -4.42 -11.28
N THR A 402 13.11 -5.65 -11.60
CA THR A 402 14.51 -6.07 -11.57
C THR A 402 15.36 -5.26 -12.56
N ILE A 403 16.50 -4.78 -12.12
CA ILE A 403 17.51 -4.11 -12.95
C ILE A 403 18.59 -5.15 -13.29
N MET A 404 18.63 -5.63 -14.53
CA MET A 404 19.52 -6.70 -14.98
C MET A 404 20.09 -6.37 -16.37
N HIS A 405 21.31 -6.86 -16.63
CA HIS A 405 21.87 -6.86 -17.96
C HIS A 405 21.01 -7.65 -18.95
N ALA A 406 20.95 -7.20 -20.19
CA ALA A 406 20.35 -8.01 -21.26
C ALA A 406 21.18 -9.31 -21.45
N GLN A 407 20.53 -10.40 -21.86
CA GLN A 407 21.18 -11.72 -21.95
C GLN A 407 22.45 -11.71 -22.79
N ASP A 408 22.45 -11.01 -23.90
CA ASP A 408 23.57 -10.85 -24.85
C ASP A 408 24.72 -9.96 -24.32
N GLN A 409 24.49 -9.24 -23.22
CA GLN A 409 25.47 -8.39 -22.55
C GLN A 409 26.14 -9.05 -21.34
N ILE A 410 25.73 -10.29 -21.00
CA ILE A 410 26.31 -11.03 -19.88
C ILE A 410 27.56 -11.76 -20.36
N GLY A 411 28.72 -11.08 -20.26
CA GLY A 411 30.02 -11.70 -20.46
C GLY A 411 30.48 -12.49 -19.22
N PRO A 412 31.67 -13.11 -19.28
CA PRO A 412 32.19 -13.90 -18.17
C PRO A 412 32.37 -13.13 -16.87
N VAL A 413 32.71 -11.84 -16.93
CA VAL A 413 32.88 -10.99 -15.73
C VAL A 413 31.53 -10.64 -15.10
N GLU A 414 30.56 -10.28 -15.91
CA GLU A 414 29.18 -10.00 -15.46
C GLU A 414 28.56 -11.26 -14.84
N LEU A 415 28.67 -12.41 -15.51
CA LEU A 415 28.19 -13.69 -14.99
C LEU A 415 28.85 -14.04 -13.66
N ALA A 416 30.17 -13.84 -13.55
CA ALA A 416 30.89 -14.08 -12.31
C ALA A 416 30.36 -13.23 -11.15
N THR A 417 30.05 -11.94 -11.38
CA THR A 417 29.55 -11.05 -10.34
C THR A 417 28.09 -11.31 -10.03
N ILE A 418 27.27 -11.59 -11.02
CA ILE A 418 25.85 -11.94 -10.85
C ILE A 418 25.71 -13.23 -10.02
N SER A 419 26.58 -14.22 -10.23
CA SER A 419 26.50 -15.52 -9.55
C SER A 419 26.63 -15.45 -8.03
N PHE A 420 27.16 -14.36 -7.47
CA PHE A 420 27.18 -14.10 -6.03
C PHE A 420 26.39 -12.86 -5.60
N GLY A 421 25.53 -12.33 -6.48
CA GLY A 421 24.53 -11.31 -6.14
C GLY A 421 24.98 -9.86 -6.30
N GLN A 422 25.89 -9.57 -7.24
CA GLN A 422 26.35 -8.22 -7.58
C GLN A 422 26.12 -7.90 -9.06
N SER A 423 26.22 -6.63 -9.44
CA SER A 423 26.04 -6.10 -10.80
C SER A 423 24.62 -6.19 -11.35
N PHE A 424 23.63 -6.40 -10.50
CA PHE A 424 22.19 -6.30 -10.78
C PHE A 424 21.45 -5.96 -9.50
N GLN A 425 20.17 -5.58 -9.62
CA GLN A 425 19.38 -5.20 -8.46
C GLN A 425 17.98 -5.82 -8.52
N ILE A 426 17.48 -6.26 -7.36
CA ILE A 426 16.13 -6.77 -7.15
C ILE A 426 15.52 -6.16 -5.89
N THR A 427 14.19 -6.20 -5.78
CA THR A 427 13.51 -5.77 -4.56
C THR A 427 13.62 -6.83 -3.45
N PRO A 428 13.52 -6.45 -2.16
CA PRO A 428 13.43 -7.40 -1.06
C PRO A 428 12.30 -8.43 -1.23
N ILE A 429 11.12 -8.00 -1.68
CA ILE A 429 10.00 -8.92 -1.92
C ILE A 429 10.31 -9.93 -3.05
N GLN A 430 11.02 -9.49 -4.11
CA GLN A 430 11.43 -10.39 -5.18
C GLN A 430 12.39 -11.49 -4.68
N LEU A 431 13.35 -11.11 -3.83
CA LEU A 431 14.26 -12.08 -3.21
C LEU A 431 13.50 -13.07 -2.33
N ALA A 432 12.66 -12.56 -1.42
CA ALA A 432 11.91 -13.38 -0.47
C ALA A 432 10.93 -14.34 -1.18
N ALA A 433 10.15 -13.84 -2.15
CA ALA A 433 9.21 -14.66 -2.92
C ALA A 433 9.91 -15.73 -3.76
N THR A 434 11.06 -15.39 -4.38
CA THR A 434 11.82 -16.37 -5.15
C THR A 434 12.38 -17.46 -4.23
N VAL A 435 13.02 -17.11 -3.12
CA VAL A 435 13.57 -18.11 -2.19
C VAL A 435 12.45 -18.96 -1.60
N SER A 436 11.30 -18.37 -1.21
CA SER A 436 10.12 -19.12 -0.77
C SER A 436 9.71 -20.18 -1.80
N SER A 437 9.65 -19.79 -3.08
CA SER A 437 9.32 -20.71 -4.18
C SER A 437 10.35 -21.82 -4.41
N LEU A 438 11.62 -21.58 -4.03
CA LEU A 438 12.67 -22.60 -4.15
C LEU A 438 12.69 -23.59 -2.98
N ILE A 439 12.23 -23.18 -1.79
CA ILE A 439 12.26 -24.03 -0.58
C ILE A 439 10.93 -24.73 -0.27
N ASN A 440 9.84 -24.39 -0.95
CA ASN A 440 8.49 -24.95 -0.74
C ASN A 440 8.18 -26.20 -1.59
N GLY A 441 9.20 -26.87 -2.11
CA GLY A 441 9.05 -27.97 -3.06
C GLY A 441 9.12 -27.51 -4.52
N GLY A 442 9.46 -26.26 -4.79
CA GLY A 442 9.69 -25.71 -6.13
C GLY A 442 8.44 -25.17 -6.83
N THR A 443 7.42 -24.80 -6.10
CA THR A 443 6.19 -24.17 -6.63
C THR A 443 6.28 -22.67 -6.53
N ARG A 444 6.08 -21.96 -7.64
CA ARG A 444 6.11 -20.49 -7.64
C ARG A 444 4.95 -19.93 -6.84
N ILE A 445 5.25 -18.99 -5.93
CA ILE A 445 4.28 -18.23 -5.19
C ILE A 445 4.15 -16.80 -5.74
N THR A 446 2.98 -16.19 -5.52
CA THR A 446 2.75 -14.76 -5.66
C THR A 446 2.53 -14.17 -4.28
N PRO A 447 3.41 -13.29 -3.78
CA PRO A 447 3.21 -12.66 -2.49
C PRO A 447 1.96 -11.78 -2.52
N HIS A 448 1.17 -11.79 -1.45
CA HIS A 448 -0.08 -11.04 -1.37
C HIS A 448 -0.45 -10.69 0.07
N LEU A 449 -1.28 -9.68 0.19
CA LEU A 449 -1.84 -9.21 1.45
C LEU A 449 -3.36 -9.41 1.51
N GLY A 450 -4.10 -9.10 0.45
CA GLY A 450 -5.54 -9.31 0.44
C GLY A 450 -5.93 -10.78 0.47
N LEU A 451 -6.83 -11.15 1.38
CA LEU A 451 -7.39 -12.50 1.49
C LEU A 451 -8.79 -12.54 0.89
N TYR A 452 -9.69 -11.79 1.46
CA TYR A 452 -11.09 -11.67 1.02
C TYR A 452 -11.69 -10.35 1.47
N CYS A 453 -12.79 -9.99 0.83
CA CYS A 453 -13.65 -8.91 1.32
C CYS A 453 -15.01 -9.48 1.75
N GLU A 454 -15.61 -8.84 2.75
CA GLU A 454 -16.85 -9.27 3.37
C GLU A 454 -17.76 -8.06 3.61
N LYS A 455 -19.06 -8.21 3.41
CA LYS A 455 -20.01 -7.19 3.86
C LYS A 455 -20.02 -7.12 5.39
N THR A 456 -20.20 -5.93 5.93
CA THR A 456 -20.22 -5.70 7.39
C THR A 456 -21.25 -6.57 8.14
N ASP A 457 -22.31 -7.02 7.46
CA ASP A 457 -23.33 -7.92 8.00
C ASP A 457 -22.97 -9.42 7.87
N GLY A 458 -21.80 -9.75 7.29
CA GLY A 458 -21.35 -11.12 7.08
C GLY A 458 -22.09 -11.89 5.98
N SER A 459 -23.00 -11.25 5.23
CA SER A 459 -23.86 -11.92 4.26
C SER A 459 -23.15 -12.36 2.97
N GLU A 460 -22.03 -11.75 2.64
CA GLU A 460 -21.30 -11.98 1.39
C GLU A 460 -19.79 -11.92 1.62
N ARG A 461 -19.09 -13.01 1.32
CA ARG A 461 -17.64 -13.14 1.38
C ARG A 461 -17.08 -13.46 0.00
N ILE A 462 -16.14 -12.65 -0.50
CA ILE A 462 -15.55 -12.79 -1.83
C ILE A 462 -14.02 -12.81 -1.68
N SER A 463 -13.37 -13.85 -2.20
CA SER A 463 -11.91 -13.87 -2.28
C SER A 463 -11.41 -12.76 -3.20
N VAL A 464 -10.40 -12.00 -2.75
CA VAL A 464 -9.74 -10.98 -3.58
C VAL A 464 -8.48 -11.52 -4.25
N GLN A 465 -8.08 -12.75 -3.89
CA GLN A 465 -6.95 -13.41 -4.52
C GLN A 465 -7.32 -13.85 -5.93
N LYS A 466 -6.44 -13.57 -6.87
CA LYS A 466 -6.53 -14.16 -8.20
C LYS A 466 -6.04 -15.59 -8.14
N GLU A 467 -6.82 -16.51 -8.70
CA GLU A 467 -6.33 -17.87 -8.95
C GLU A 467 -5.08 -17.77 -9.83
N THR A 468 -3.93 -18.07 -9.26
CA THR A 468 -2.67 -18.16 -9.99
C THR A 468 -2.39 -19.61 -10.30
N GLU A 469 -2.07 -19.87 -11.56
CA GLU A 469 -1.65 -21.21 -11.98
C GLU A 469 -0.40 -21.61 -11.19
N GLN A 470 -0.49 -22.72 -10.45
CA GLN A 470 0.65 -23.26 -9.70
C GLN A 470 1.71 -23.78 -10.66
N LYS A 471 2.71 -22.95 -10.92
CA LYS A 471 3.81 -23.28 -11.82
C LYS A 471 4.98 -23.89 -11.03
N ARG A 472 5.33 -25.12 -11.33
CA ARG A 472 6.56 -25.73 -10.81
C ARG A 472 7.77 -25.11 -11.52
N ILE A 473 8.69 -24.55 -10.77
CA ILE A 473 9.91 -23.88 -11.25
C ILE A 473 11.20 -24.61 -10.88
N LEU A 474 11.11 -25.57 -9.95
CA LEU A 474 12.21 -26.39 -9.45
C LEU A 474 11.69 -27.77 -9.10
N SER A 475 12.54 -28.80 -9.20
CA SER A 475 12.18 -30.14 -8.72
C SER A 475 12.11 -30.19 -7.19
N GLU A 476 11.26 -31.08 -6.67
CA GLU A 476 11.13 -31.26 -5.21
C GLU A 476 12.44 -31.79 -4.60
N GLU A 477 13.13 -32.67 -5.34
CA GLU A 477 14.44 -33.18 -4.94
C GLU A 477 15.47 -32.05 -4.77
N THR A 478 15.59 -31.15 -5.75
CA THR A 478 16.50 -30.00 -5.67
C THR A 478 16.08 -29.05 -4.54
N SER A 479 14.79 -28.83 -4.33
CA SER A 479 14.27 -28.05 -3.22
C SER A 479 14.69 -28.64 -1.87
N ALA A 480 14.53 -29.95 -1.67
CA ALA A 480 14.92 -30.64 -0.44
C ALA A 480 16.44 -30.57 -0.18
N ARG A 481 17.24 -30.78 -1.23
CA ARG A 481 18.71 -30.64 -1.15
C ARG A 481 19.12 -29.20 -0.78
N LEU A 482 18.49 -28.21 -1.40
CA LEU A 482 18.73 -26.81 -1.11
C LEU A 482 18.41 -26.48 0.37
N ARG A 483 17.27 -26.94 0.89
CA ARG A 483 16.91 -26.76 2.32
C ARG A 483 17.95 -27.38 3.24
N SER A 484 18.41 -28.59 2.95
CA SER A 484 19.46 -29.28 3.73
C SER A 484 20.77 -28.48 3.75
N ILE A 485 21.20 -27.96 2.59
CA ILE A 485 22.40 -27.10 2.50
C ILE A 485 22.23 -25.82 3.32
N LEU A 486 21.07 -25.16 3.23
CA LEU A 486 20.80 -23.92 3.95
C LEU A 486 20.65 -24.13 5.47
N PHE A 487 20.17 -25.28 5.89
CA PHE A 487 20.22 -25.70 7.30
C PHE A 487 21.66 -25.78 7.81
N GLN A 488 22.57 -26.38 7.04
CA GLN A 488 23.99 -26.44 7.40
C GLN A 488 24.65 -25.05 7.48
N VAL A 489 24.19 -24.08 6.69
CA VAL A 489 24.68 -22.69 6.77
C VAL A 489 24.38 -22.09 8.14
N VAL A 490 23.21 -22.39 8.73
CA VAL A 490 22.83 -21.88 10.06
C VAL A 490 23.43 -22.75 11.16
N GLU A 491 23.40 -24.06 11.02
CA GLU A 491 23.91 -24.95 12.06
C GLU A 491 25.42 -24.83 12.26
N ASN A 492 26.19 -24.83 11.16
CA ASN A 492 27.66 -24.97 11.18
C ASN A 492 28.41 -23.86 10.44
N GLY A 493 27.70 -22.95 9.76
CA GLY A 493 28.30 -21.95 8.87
C GLY A 493 28.20 -20.51 9.36
N GLY A 494 28.24 -19.58 8.40
CA GLY A 494 28.20 -18.13 8.66
C GLY A 494 26.85 -17.60 9.20
N GLY A 495 25.79 -18.43 9.19
CA GLY A 495 24.46 -18.10 9.68
C GLY A 495 24.17 -18.49 11.14
N LYS A 496 25.16 -19.00 11.88
CA LYS A 496 24.99 -19.57 13.22
C LYS A 496 24.28 -18.69 14.27
N ASN A 497 24.38 -17.35 14.11
CA ASN A 497 23.70 -16.40 14.98
C ASN A 497 22.18 -16.31 14.70
N GLY A 498 21.70 -16.95 13.64
CA GLY A 498 20.27 -17.11 13.32
C GLY A 498 19.67 -18.43 13.84
N LYS A 499 20.43 -19.25 14.59
CA LYS A 499 19.97 -20.50 15.17
C LYS A 499 18.99 -20.25 16.31
N VAL A 500 17.86 -20.98 16.31
CA VAL A 500 16.84 -20.95 17.34
C VAL A 500 16.83 -22.28 18.07
N GLU A 501 16.82 -22.26 19.40
CA GLU A 501 16.78 -23.47 20.20
C GLU A 501 15.42 -24.20 20.01
N GLY A 502 15.46 -25.50 19.78
CA GLY A 502 14.26 -26.32 19.56
C GLY A 502 13.73 -26.29 18.13
N TYR A 503 14.25 -25.43 17.24
CA TYR A 503 13.81 -25.34 15.83
C TYR A 503 14.96 -25.54 14.84
N GLN A 504 14.66 -26.23 13.75
CA GLN A 504 15.59 -26.33 12.63
C GLN A 504 15.43 -25.09 11.75
N VAL A 505 16.44 -24.24 11.71
CA VAL A 505 16.42 -23.01 10.90
C VAL A 505 17.38 -23.15 9.73
N GLY A 506 16.89 -22.93 8.52
CA GLY A 506 17.71 -22.77 7.33
C GLY A 506 17.89 -21.27 6.99
N GLY A 507 18.97 -20.90 6.32
CA GLY A 507 19.11 -19.48 5.98
C GLY A 507 20.39 -19.09 5.29
N LYS A 508 20.53 -17.80 4.97
CA LYS A 508 21.71 -17.23 4.30
C LYS A 508 21.95 -15.79 4.71
N THR A 509 23.18 -15.49 5.10
CA THR A 509 23.67 -14.14 5.39
C THR A 509 24.13 -13.43 4.12
N ALA A 510 23.97 -12.11 4.08
CA ALA A 510 24.59 -11.27 3.08
C ALA A 510 25.10 -9.95 3.67
N THR A 511 26.10 -9.39 3.00
CA THR A 511 26.63 -8.06 3.24
C THR A 511 27.06 -7.52 1.89
N SER A 512 26.46 -6.43 1.44
CA SER A 512 26.79 -5.76 0.18
C SER A 512 27.12 -4.29 0.43
N GLU A 513 28.08 -3.75 -0.29
CA GLU A 513 28.37 -2.33 -0.28
C GLU A 513 27.35 -1.62 -1.18
N THR A 514 26.84 -0.46 -0.74
CA THR A 514 25.91 0.35 -1.54
C THR A 514 26.59 0.96 -2.76
N LEU A 515 25.79 1.32 -3.76
CA LEU A 515 26.27 2.08 -4.92
C LEU A 515 26.09 3.59 -4.66
N PRO A 516 27.07 4.44 -5.06
CA PRO A 516 28.38 4.09 -5.62
C PRO A 516 29.31 3.46 -4.57
N ARG A 517 30.15 2.50 -5.00
CA ARG A 517 31.10 1.81 -4.10
C ARG A 517 32.17 2.76 -3.58
N GLY A 518 32.80 2.40 -2.46
CA GLY A 518 33.83 3.20 -1.81
C GLY A 518 33.32 4.28 -0.88
N THR A 519 32.00 4.31 -0.62
CA THR A 519 31.35 5.23 0.34
C THR A 519 31.44 4.75 1.79
N GLY A 520 31.82 3.48 2.00
CA GLY A 520 31.81 2.84 3.33
C GLY A 520 30.38 2.53 3.85
N ARG A 521 29.37 2.60 2.99
CA ARG A 521 27.96 2.31 3.32
C ARG A 521 27.62 0.89 2.91
N TYR A 522 27.02 0.14 3.81
CA TYR A 522 26.72 -1.28 3.60
C TYR A 522 25.23 -1.58 3.81
N ILE A 523 24.77 -2.64 3.15
CA ILE A 523 23.50 -3.29 3.40
C ILE A 523 23.80 -4.65 4.02
N SER A 524 23.30 -4.87 5.23
CA SER A 524 23.46 -6.12 5.96
C SER A 524 22.13 -6.86 5.94
N SER A 525 22.13 -8.13 5.58
CA SER A 525 20.88 -8.89 5.56
C SER A 525 21.06 -10.33 5.99
N PHE A 526 19.96 -10.91 6.45
CA PHE A 526 19.81 -12.33 6.71
C PHE A 526 18.43 -12.78 6.27
N LEU A 527 18.41 -13.83 5.47
CA LEU A 527 17.20 -14.54 5.09
C LEU A 527 17.20 -15.87 5.85
N GLY A 528 16.19 -16.09 6.68
CA GLY A 528 15.99 -17.33 7.44
C GLY A 528 14.63 -17.92 7.17
N PHE A 529 14.49 -19.24 7.33
CA PHE A 529 13.21 -19.93 7.24
C PHE A 529 13.16 -21.11 8.24
N ALA A 530 11.97 -21.45 8.68
CA ALA A 530 11.72 -22.51 9.66
C ALA A 530 10.35 -23.18 9.46
N PRO A 531 10.20 -24.47 9.82
CA PRO A 531 11.26 -25.46 9.98
C PRO A 531 12.05 -25.69 8.68
N ALA A 532 13.30 -26.15 8.78
CA ALA A 532 14.13 -26.30 7.58
C ALA A 532 13.69 -27.42 6.64
N ASP A 533 13.06 -28.46 7.16
CA ASP A 533 12.55 -29.62 6.41
C ASP A 533 11.18 -29.36 5.77
N ASP A 534 10.31 -28.57 6.41
CA ASP A 534 8.99 -28.19 5.91
C ASP A 534 8.70 -26.72 6.23
N PRO A 535 9.23 -25.77 5.44
CA PRO A 535 9.20 -24.33 5.75
C PRO A 535 7.77 -23.78 5.86
N LYS A 536 7.41 -23.30 7.05
CA LYS A 536 6.12 -22.64 7.34
C LYS A 536 6.23 -21.12 7.29
N VAL A 537 7.43 -20.62 7.58
CA VAL A 537 7.70 -19.17 7.58
C VAL A 537 9.09 -18.89 7.02
N LEU A 538 9.20 -17.80 6.27
CA LEU A 538 10.45 -17.19 5.82
C LEU A 538 10.48 -15.77 6.32
N ALA A 539 11.62 -15.36 6.91
CA ALA A 539 11.88 -13.98 7.32
C ALA A 539 13.12 -13.43 6.61
N LEU A 540 13.03 -12.20 6.10
CA LEU A 540 14.13 -11.45 5.51
C LEU A 540 14.31 -10.15 6.29
N CYS A 541 15.43 -10.01 7.00
CA CYS A 541 15.85 -8.77 7.64
C CYS A 541 16.91 -8.06 6.78
N ILE A 542 16.71 -6.76 6.53
CA ILE A 542 17.64 -5.90 5.79
C ILE A 542 17.90 -4.65 6.61
N ILE A 543 19.16 -4.40 6.95
CA ILE A 543 19.63 -3.23 7.69
C ILE A 543 20.46 -2.37 6.75
N ARG A 544 20.00 -1.16 6.47
CA ARG A 544 20.69 -0.23 5.55
C ARG A 544 21.57 0.71 6.33
N ASN A 545 22.84 0.74 5.92
CA ASN A 545 23.86 1.63 6.46
C ASN A 545 24.03 1.55 7.99
N PRO A 546 24.14 0.33 8.61
CA PRO A 546 24.41 0.22 10.03
C PRO A 546 25.80 0.79 10.35
N GLN A 547 25.92 1.49 11.49
CA GLN A 547 27.19 2.01 11.96
C GLN A 547 27.98 0.96 12.76
N GLY A 548 29.30 1.05 12.73
CA GLY A 548 30.20 0.11 13.41
C GLY A 548 30.26 -1.25 12.72
N VAL A 549 29.73 -2.30 13.36
CA VAL A 549 29.71 -3.66 12.79
C VAL A 549 28.60 -3.78 11.77
N TYR A 550 28.94 -4.18 10.55
CA TYR A 550 28.03 -4.24 9.40
C TYR A 550 27.90 -5.64 8.74
N TYR A 551 28.45 -6.69 9.34
CA TYR A 551 28.33 -8.04 8.77
C TYR A 551 26.94 -8.62 9.05
N GLY A 552 26.21 -9.04 8.00
CA GLY A 552 24.83 -9.55 8.11
C GLY A 552 24.70 -10.72 9.11
N GLY A 553 25.70 -11.61 9.18
CA GLY A 553 25.72 -12.68 10.17
C GLY A 553 25.88 -12.21 11.63
N LEU A 554 26.32 -10.99 11.86
CA LEU A 554 26.51 -10.41 13.19
C LEU A 554 25.41 -9.40 13.58
N VAL A 555 24.75 -8.77 12.60
CA VAL A 555 23.77 -7.73 12.90
C VAL A 555 22.35 -8.09 12.44
N ALA A 556 22.15 -8.82 11.33
CA ALA A 556 20.83 -9.18 10.83
C ALA A 556 20.37 -10.60 11.23
N ALA A 557 21.32 -11.56 11.34
CA ALA A 557 20.97 -12.91 11.78
C ALA A 557 20.41 -12.97 13.22
N PRO A 558 20.96 -12.24 14.21
CA PRO A 558 20.36 -12.17 15.55
C PRO A 558 18.94 -11.63 15.56
N VAL A 559 18.63 -10.67 14.68
CA VAL A 559 17.27 -10.09 14.57
C VAL A 559 16.25 -11.15 14.13
N VAL A 560 16.60 -11.92 13.08
CA VAL A 560 15.71 -13.00 12.62
C VAL A 560 15.62 -14.13 13.66
N ARG A 561 16.70 -14.42 14.39
CA ARG A 561 16.65 -15.37 15.50
C ARG A 561 15.63 -14.91 16.55
N GLU A 562 15.75 -13.69 17.04
CA GLU A 562 14.86 -13.12 18.06
C GLU A 562 13.42 -13.06 17.57
N LEU A 563 13.21 -12.70 16.30
CA LEU A 563 11.89 -12.78 15.65
C LEU A 563 11.33 -14.21 15.74
N PHE A 564 12.10 -15.21 15.31
CA PHE A 564 11.67 -16.61 15.28
C PHE A 564 11.44 -17.19 16.66
N GLU A 565 12.27 -16.85 17.67
CA GLU A 565 12.08 -17.26 19.07
C GLU A 565 10.68 -16.86 19.60
N ASN A 566 10.11 -15.77 19.08
CA ASN A 566 8.78 -15.28 19.48
C ASN A 566 7.66 -15.79 18.57
N ILE A 567 7.85 -15.77 17.25
CA ILE A 567 6.75 -16.08 16.35
C ILE A 567 6.56 -17.57 16.06
N LEU A 568 7.61 -18.42 16.17
CA LEU A 568 7.46 -19.85 15.88
C LEU A 568 6.54 -20.57 16.89
N PRO A 569 6.69 -20.38 18.23
CA PRO A 569 5.75 -20.95 19.18
C PRO A 569 4.30 -20.46 18.96
N TYR A 570 4.14 -19.19 18.61
CA TYR A 570 2.83 -18.62 18.31
C TYR A 570 2.19 -19.23 17.05
N LEU A 571 2.97 -19.44 15.98
CA LEU A 571 2.49 -20.09 14.76
C LEU A 571 2.15 -21.59 15.00
N ASP A 572 2.94 -22.30 15.81
CA ASP A 572 2.67 -23.70 16.19
C ASP A 572 1.35 -23.80 16.97
N GLU A 573 1.06 -22.84 17.86
CA GLU A 573 -0.18 -22.79 18.64
C GLU A 573 -1.39 -22.56 17.72
N ILE A 574 -1.32 -21.62 16.76
CA ILE A 574 -2.38 -21.37 15.79
C ILE A 574 -2.66 -22.63 14.97
N GLU A 575 -1.61 -23.27 14.43
CA GLU A 575 -1.76 -24.49 13.63
C GLU A 575 -2.39 -25.63 14.44
N TYR A 576 -2.08 -25.74 15.70
CA TYR A 576 -2.70 -26.70 16.62
C TYR A 576 -4.20 -26.48 16.78
N TYR A 577 -4.64 -25.22 16.97
CA TYR A 577 -6.06 -24.88 17.09
C TYR A 577 -6.82 -25.10 15.78
N GLU A 578 -6.28 -24.69 14.64
CA GLU A 578 -6.90 -24.88 13.32
C GLU A 578 -7.13 -26.38 13.00
N LYS A 579 -6.16 -27.23 13.30
CA LYS A 579 -6.28 -28.68 13.12
C LYS A 579 -7.38 -29.28 14.00
N ASN A 580 -7.49 -28.86 15.25
CA ASN A 580 -8.50 -29.36 16.18
C ASN A 580 -9.92 -28.88 15.86
N GLU A 581 -10.10 -27.65 15.39
CA GLU A 581 -11.40 -27.17 14.91
C GLU A 581 -11.88 -27.93 13.67
N THR A 582 -10.98 -28.26 12.75
CA THR A 582 -11.31 -29.03 11.55
C THR A 582 -11.72 -30.45 11.88
N VAL A 583 -11.16 -31.07 12.93
CA VAL A 583 -11.54 -32.39 13.42
C VAL A 583 -12.92 -32.35 14.10
N ASN A 584 -13.24 -31.28 14.83
CA ASN A 584 -14.51 -31.15 15.54
C ASN A 584 -15.70 -30.79 14.64
N ARG A 585 -15.44 -30.30 13.42
CA ARG A 585 -16.49 -29.98 12.39
C ARG A 585 -16.80 -31.16 11.44
N LYS A 586 -16.05 -32.25 11.49
CA LYS A 586 -16.30 -33.48 10.75
C LYS A 586 -17.00 -34.52 11.64
#